data_e0275cc324ef3fa14a05a31aa3eb0b1c
#
_entry.id   e0275cc324ef3fa14a05a31aa3eb0b1c
#
_cell.length_a   1.000
_cell.length_b   1.000
_cell.length_c   1.000
_cell.angle_alpha   90.00
_cell.angle_beta   90.00
_cell.angle_gamma   90.00
#
_symmetry.space_group_name_H-M   'P 1'
#
loop_
_entity.id
_entity.type
_entity.pdbx_description
1 polymer ?
#
loop_
_entity_poly.entity_id
_entity_poly.type
_entity_poly.pdbx_seq_one_letter_code
_entity_poly.pdbx_strand_id
1 'polypeptide(L)'
;MEFLKSLSYSHKFWVILLPFILMVLDIVTGYTKAKVKKEVKSSKMRSGIGKKIAELVYIIVGVVIGYAFNYKIITYTISFYIVYMEIVSIIENCKALGVEPPKDKKEGE
;
A
#
# COMPACT_ATOMS: atom_id res chain seq x y z
N MET A 1 23.84 -11.39 1.92
CA MET A 1 22.60 -12.18 2.03
C MET A 1 22.05 -12.29 3.44
N GLU A 2 22.90 -12.13 4.43
CA GLU A 2 22.45 -12.17 5.81
C GLU A 2 21.49 -11.04 6.14
N PHE A 3 21.68 -9.88 5.51
CA PHE A 3 20.76 -8.76 5.68
C PHE A 3 19.36 -9.14 5.26
N LEU A 4 19.23 -9.78 4.10
CA LEU A 4 17.92 -10.21 3.59
C LEU A 4 17.29 -11.29 4.44
N LYS A 5 18.13 -12.22 4.95
CA LYS A 5 17.63 -13.25 5.86
C LYS A 5 17.13 -12.64 7.15
N SER A 6 17.86 -11.66 7.66
CA SER A 6 17.45 -10.95 8.86
C SER A 6 16.10 -10.26 8.68
N LEU A 7 15.90 -9.63 7.52
CA LEU A 7 14.63 -8.99 7.22
C LEU A 7 13.50 -10.00 7.13
N SER A 8 13.74 -11.15 6.50
CA SER A 8 12.69 -12.14 6.32
C SER A 8 12.23 -12.77 7.62
N TYR A 9 13.06 -12.73 8.66
CA TYR A 9 12.67 -13.26 9.97
C TYR A 9 12.01 -12.23 10.87
N SER A 10 12.00 -10.96 10.47
CA SER A 10 11.44 -9.90 11.30
C SER A 10 10.05 -9.52 10.83
N HIS A 11 9.04 -10.22 11.35
CA HIS A 11 7.65 -9.93 10.99
C HIS A 11 7.26 -8.50 11.32
N LYS A 12 7.79 -7.95 12.42
CA LYS A 12 7.49 -6.56 12.80
C LYS A 12 7.97 -5.59 11.75
N PHE A 13 9.15 -5.83 11.21
CA PHE A 13 9.71 -4.99 10.17
C PHE A 13 8.82 -5.00 8.93
N TRP A 14 8.41 -6.19 8.51
CA TRP A 14 7.60 -6.33 7.30
C TRP A 14 6.20 -5.75 7.46
N VAL A 15 5.62 -5.85 8.64
CA VAL A 15 4.31 -5.27 8.89
C VAL A 15 4.34 -3.76 8.71
N ILE A 16 5.44 -3.12 9.08
CA ILE A 16 5.58 -1.68 8.93
C ILE A 16 6.02 -1.32 7.52
N LEU A 17 6.91 -2.10 6.93
CA LEU A 17 7.47 -1.81 5.61
C LEU A 17 6.47 -2.04 4.48
N LEU A 18 5.64 -3.06 4.61
CA LEU A 18 4.71 -3.45 3.53
C LEU A 18 3.81 -2.31 3.07
N PRO A 19 3.17 -1.54 3.97
CA PRO A 19 2.34 -0.42 3.51
C PRO A 19 3.14 0.59 2.68
N PHE A 20 4.39 0.86 3.03
CA PHE A 20 5.22 1.81 2.28
C PHE A 20 5.51 1.30 0.88
N ILE A 21 5.83 0.01 0.76
CA ILE A 21 6.09 -0.60 -0.54
C ILE A 21 4.85 -0.50 -1.42
N LEU A 22 3.69 -0.82 -0.86
CA LEU A 22 2.44 -0.78 -1.61
C LEU A 22 2.06 0.64 -1.99
N MET A 23 2.35 1.63 -1.14
CA MET A 23 2.12 3.03 -1.48
C MET A 23 2.94 3.45 -2.69
N VAL A 24 4.20 3.03 -2.74
CA VAL A 24 5.07 3.34 -3.88
C VAL A 24 4.51 2.69 -5.15
N LEU A 25 4.10 1.43 -5.06
CA LEU A 25 3.53 0.72 -6.21
C LEU A 25 2.22 1.36 -6.67
N ASP A 26 1.41 1.82 -5.75
CA ASP A 26 0.17 2.51 -6.09
C ASP A 26 0.46 3.82 -6.83
N ILE A 27 1.45 4.57 -6.36
CA ILE A 27 1.85 5.81 -7.02
C ILE A 27 2.35 5.52 -8.44
N VAL A 28 3.20 4.50 -8.58
CA VAL A 28 3.76 4.12 -9.88
C VAL A 28 2.65 3.70 -10.85
N THR A 29 1.77 2.80 -10.41
CA THR A 29 0.70 2.30 -11.27
C THR A 29 -0.32 3.39 -11.58
N GLY A 30 -0.61 4.27 -10.60
CA GLY A 30 -1.54 5.37 -10.81
C GLY A 30 -1.00 6.39 -11.79
N TYR A 31 0.29 6.72 -11.68
CA TYR A 31 0.93 7.64 -12.62
C TYR A 31 0.95 7.04 -14.02
N THR A 32 1.30 5.75 -14.13
CA THR A 32 1.31 5.06 -15.42
C THR A 32 -0.07 5.08 -16.05
N LYS A 33 -1.11 4.79 -15.26
CA LYS A 33 -2.48 4.82 -15.72
C LYS A 33 -2.85 6.20 -16.26
N ALA A 34 -2.53 7.25 -15.50
CA ALA A 34 -2.86 8.61 -15.89
C ALA A 34 -2.13 9.00 -17.18
N LYS A 35 -0.87 8.60 -17.32
CA LYS A 35 -0.10 8.93 -18.49
C LYS A 35 -0.62 8.22 -19.74
N VAL A 36 -0.94 6.93 -19.62
CA VAL A 36 -1.48 6.14 -20.72
C VAL A 36 -2.82 6.70 -21.18
N LYS A 37 -3.66 7.12 -20.24
CA LYS A 37 -4.98 7.66 -20.56
C LYS A 37 -4.97 9.16 -20.80
N LYS A 38 -3.80 9.79 -20.76
CA LYS A 38 -3.63 11.23 -20.97
C LYS A 38 -4.45 12.06 -19.99
N GLU A 39 -4.49 11.61 -18.75
CA GLU A 39 -5.28 12.26 -17.69
C GLU A 39 -4.39 12.84 -16.59
N VAL A 40 -3.12 13.14 -16.90
CA VAL A 40 -2.22 13.68 -15.89
C VAL A 40 -2.62 15.12 -15.58
N LYS A 41 -3.02 15.34 -14.33
CA LYS A 41 -3.42 16.66 -13.84
C LYS A 41 -2.74 16.93 -12.49
N SER A 42 -2.17 18.12 -12.35
CA SER A 42 -1.47 18.50 -11.13
C SER A 42 -2.36 18.43 -9.89
N SER A 43 -3.61 18.90 -10.02
CA SER A 43 -4.53 18.91 -8.88
C SER A 43 -4.84 17.50 -8.41
N LYS A 44 -5.04 16.59 -9.36
CA LYS A 44 -5.33 15.19 -9.05
C LYS A 44 -4.15 14.52 -8.38
N MET A 45 -2.94 14.80 -8.85
CA MET A 45 -1.72 14.25 -8.26
C MET A 45 -1.50 14.77 -6.86
N ARG A 46 -1.73 16.07 -6.64
CA ARG A 46 -1.59 16.65 -5.31
C ARG A 46 -2.59 16.05 -4.33
N SER A 47 -3.81 15.82 -4.78
CA SER A 47 -4.84 15.19 -3.94
C SER A 47 -4.41 13.77 -3.56
N GLY A 48 -3.85 13.01 -4.52
CA GLY A 48 -3.36 11.66 -4.25
C GLY A 48 -2.21 11.64 -3.27
N ILE A 49 -1.28 12.59 -3.41
CA ILE A 49 -0.14 12.69 -2.50
C ILE A 49 -0.62 13.06 -1.09
N GLY A 50 -1.59 13.98 -0.99
CA GLY A 50 -2.16 14.35 0.31
C GLY A 50 -2.76 13.15 1.02
N LYS A 51 -3.47 12.31 0.27
CA LYS A 51 -4.03 11.09 0.82
C LYS A 51 -2.94 10.15 1.34
N LYS A 52 -1.84 10.02 0.59
CA LYS A 52 -0.72 9.17 1.02
C LYS A 52 -0.07 9.71 2.28
N ILE A 53 0.07 11.03 2.38
CA ILE A 53 0.62 11.65 3.59
C ILE A 53 -0.26 11.34 4.80
N ALA A 54 -1.58 11.43 4.62
CA ALA A 54 -2.50 11.09 5.71
C ALA A 54 -2.37 9.62 6.12
N GLU A 55 -2.19 8.72 5.15
CA GLU A 55 -1.97 7.32 5.46
C GLU A 55 -0.68 7.09 6.24
N LEU A 56 0.38 7.81 5.88
CA LEU A 56 1.64 7.75 6.62
C LEU A 56 1.46 8.21 8.06
N VAL A 57 0.68 9.27 8.24
CA VAL A 57 0.39 9.77 9.59
C VAL A 57 -0.34 8.70 10.41
N TYR A 58 -1.32 8.03 9.82
CA TYR A 58 -2.02 6.94 10.52
C TYR A 58 -1.08 5.81 10.92
N ILE A 59 -0.15 5.45 10.05
CA ILE A 59 0.82 4.40 10.37
C ILE A 59 1.69 4.84 11.54
N ILE A 60 2.19 6.08 11.51
CA ILE A 60 3.03 6.61 12.58
C ILE A 60 2.25 6.62 13.90
N VAL A 61 1.01 7.09 13.87
CA VAL A 61 0.15 7.10 15.06
C VAL A 61 -0.02 5.68 15.59
N GLY A 62 -0.30 4.72 14.70
CA GLY A 62 -0.48 3.34 15.10
C GLY A 62 0.78 2.75 15.75
N VAL A 63 1.94 3.05 15.19
CA VAL A 63 3.20 2.56 15.73
C VAL A 63 3.46 3.18 17.11
N VAL A 64 3.28 4.49 17.22
CA VAL A 64 3.54 5.21 18.48
C VAL A 64 2.60 4.72 19.58
N ILE A 65 1.31 4.63 19.28
CA ILE A 65 0.34 4.18 20.28
C ILE A 65 0.58 2.72 20.66
N GLY A 66 0.82 1.87 19.67
CA GLY A 66 1.09 0.47 19.92
C GLY A 66 2.32 0.25 20.76
N TYR A 67 3.35 1.05 20.53
CA TYR A 67 4.57 0.97 21.30
C TYR A 67 4.38 1.52 22.72
N ALA A 68 3.71 2.67 22.82
CA ALA A 68 3.53 3.34 24.10
C ALA A 68 2.71 2.49 25.09
N PHE A 69 1.68 1.83 24.58
CA PHE A 69 0.81 1.01 25.42
C PHE A 69 1.17 -0.47 25.38
N ASN A 70 2.25 -0.81 24.67
CA ASN A 70 2.68 -2.20 24.50
C ASN A 70 1.56 -3.07 23.96
N TYR A 71 0.82 -2.55 22.97
CA TYR A 71 -0.35 -3.20 22.42
C TYR A 71 -0.21 -3.29 20.91
N LYS A 72 0.45 -4.34 20.44
CA LYS A 72 0.83 -4.50 19.04
C LYS A 72 -0.34 -4.58 18.08
N ILE A 73 -1.51 -5.01 18.56
CA ILE A 73 -2.66 -5.19 17.68
C ILE A 73 -3.11 -3.88 17.05
N ILE A 74 -2.90 -2.76 17.72
CA ILE A 74 -3.24 -1.46 17.16
C ILE A 74 -2.41 -1.19 15.92
N THR A 75 -1.10 -1.42 16.01
CA THR A 75 -0.18 -1.24 14.89
C THR A 75 -0.56 -2.17 13.74
N TYR A 76 -0.82 -3.43 14.04
CA TYR A 76 -1.14 -4.42 13.02
C TYR A 76 -2.46 -4.10 12.32
N THR A 77 -3.46 -3.66 13.08
CA THR A 77 -4.77 -3.34 12.53
C THR A 77 -4.69 -2.18 11.56
N ILE A 78 -4.00 -1.11 11.94
CA ILE A 78 -3.85 0.05 11.08
C ILE A 78 -3.03 -0.30 9.84
N SER A 79 -1.94 -1.03 10.02
CA SER A 79 -1.12 -1.46 8.89
C SER A 79 -1.92 -2.32 7.91
N PHE A 80 -2.69 -3.27 8.41
CA PHE A 80 -3.52 -4.14 7.59
C PHE A 80 -4.55 -3.33 6.80
N TYR A 81 -5.16 -2.35 7.44
CA TYR A 81 -6.15 -1.49 6.78
C TYR A 81 -5.51 -0.74 5.62
N ILE A 82 -4.34 -0.14 5.84
CA ILE A 82 -3.63 0.59 4.80
C ILE A 82 -3.23 -0.34 3.67
N VAL A 83 -2.71 -1.54 4.02
CA VAL A 83 -2.32 -2.54 3.02
C VAL A 83 -3.53 -2.90 2.14
N TYR A 84 -4.67 -3.14 2.76
CA TYR A 84 -5.88 -3.49 2.03
C TYR A 84 -6.26 -2.37 1.05
N MET A 85 -6.28 -1.13 1.52
CA MET A 85 -6.65 0.00 0.68
C MET A 85 -5.67 0.18 -0.48
N GLU A 86 -4.39 -0.01 -0.23
CA GLU A 86 -3.38 0.14 -1.29
C GLU A 86 -3.48 -0.98 -2.31
N ILE A 87 -3.76 -2.20 -1.89
CA ILE A 87 -3.94 -3.32 -2.81
C ILE A 87 -5.14 -3.06 -3.72
N VAL A 88 -6.25 -2.61 -3.17
CA VAL A 88 -7.45 -2.31 -3.98
C VAL A 88 -7.12 -1.24 -5.01
N SER A 89 -6.41 -0.20 -4.60
CA SER A 89 -6.04 0.89 -5.49
C SER A 89 -5.11 0.40 -6.60
N ILE A 90 -4.13 -0.43 -6.27
CA ILE A 90 -3.21 -0.99 -7.26
C ILE A 90 -3.96 -1.86 -8.26
N ILE A 91 -4.88 -2.69 -7.78
CA ILE A 91 -5.67 -3.55 -8.64
C ILE A 91 -6.51 -2.71 -9.62
N GLU A 92 -7.12 -1.64 -9.13
CA GLU A 92 -7.89 -0.75 -9.98
C GLU A 92 -7.01 -0.10 -11.05
N ASN A 93 -5.81 0.32 -10.68
CA ASN A 93 -4.88 0.91 -11.64
C ASN A 93 -4.47 -0.11 -12.69
N CYS A 94 -4.19 -1.34 -12.28
CA CYS A 94 -3.80 -2.40 -13.22
C CYS A 94 -4.93 -2.78 -14.15
N LYS A 95 -6.16 -2.85 -13.65
CA LYS A 95 -7.32 -3.14 -14.48
C LYS A 95 -7.50 -2.06 -15.54
N ALA A 96 -7.31 -0.81 -15.16
CA ALA A 96 -7.41 0.30 -16.11
C ALA A 96 -6.35 0.20 -17.20
N LEU A 97 -5.23 -0.45 -16.91
CA LEU A 97 -4.16 -0.68 -17.89
C LEU A 97 -4.35 -1.97 -18.68
N GLY A 98 -5.44 -2.70 -18.42
CA GLY A 98 -5.76 -3.91 -19.17
C GLY A 98 -5.30 -5.21 -18.54
N VAL A 99 -4.81 -5.16 -17.29
CA VAL A 99 -4.33 -6.35 -16.60
C VAL A 99 -5.28 -6.70 -15.47
N GLU A 100 -5.83 -7.91 -15.53
CA GLU A 100 -6.71 -8.40 -14.49
C GLU A 100 -5.92 -9.12 -13.42
N PRO A 101 -6.35 -9.04 -12.16
CA PRO A 101 -5.67 -9.78 -11.10
C PRO A 101 -5.91 -11.28 -11.27
N PRO A 102 -5.02 -12.11 -10.70
CA PRO A 102 -5.24 -13.56 -10.73
C PRO A 102 -6.57 -13.91 -10.10
N LYS A 103 -7.32 -14.77 -10.77
CA LYS A 103 -8.62 -15.21 -10.27
C LYS A 103 -8.58 -16.72 -10.00
N ASP A 104 -9.45 -17.14 -9.10
CA ASP A 104 -9.67 -18.57 -8.91
C ASP A 104 -10.20 -19.14 -10.22
N LYS A 105 -9.58 -20.22 -10.69
CA LYS A 105 -9.97 -20.83 -11.96
C LYS A 105 -11.43 -21.27 -11.98
N LYS A 106 -11.96 -21.58 -10.82
CA LYS A 106 -13.37 -22.00 -10.74
C LYS A 106 -14.31 -20.88 -11.15
N GLU A 107 -13.92 -19.65 -10.93
CA GLU A 107 -14.75 -18.51 -11.30
C GLU A 107 -14.64 -18.18 -12.78
N GLY A 108 -13.49 -18.46 -13.37
CA GLY A 108 -13.22 -18.12 -14.75
C GLY A 108 -13.80 -19.13 -15.72
N GLU A 109 -14.28 -20.21 -15.21
CA GLU A 109 -14.78 -21.31 -16.02
C GLU A 109 -16.27 -21.39 -15.99
#